data_14ce935c5e01925009037e2c96471f75
#
_entry.id   14ce935c5e01925009037e2c96471f75
#
_cell.length_a   1.000
_cell.length_b   1.000
_cell.length_c   1.000
_cell.angle_alpha   90.00
_cell.angle_beta   90.00
_cell.angle_gamma   90.00
#
_symmetry.space_group_name_H-M   'P 1'
#
loop_
_entity.id
_entity.type
_entity.pdbx_description
1 polymer ?
#
loop_
_entity_poly.entity_id
_entity_poly.type
_entity_poly.pdbx_seq_one_letter_code
_entity_poly.pdbx_strand_id
1 'polypeptide(L)'
;MNIFSKLGWFFKQEKKRYIIGISFLALTSIANLVPPRILGLMADQLDKGSISWGEYGALILAVIAAAIVLYLLRYFWRKQIWGGAAELERQMRSRLFKHFMIMDKTFYQRHRTGDLMAHATNDINSIQNVAGDGVLTLVDSLVTGGTTMIAMIIFTDFRLTIIALLPLPFLALGAWKLGDKLHYSFDKSQAAFSHLNNKTQESVSGIKVLKAFGESEQDSAAFNKMVDDTIQINKKVFKWDSMFDPLGTLIIGATYVITIIYGGLLVSNHTLSVGQLVSFIAYISNMVWPMFAIGYLFNILERGSASYDRVERLLYEKPQITDENADQSLTVTDIQGDLKYEIKFFAYPDEKEIPVLQNIDFTLKPGQTLGLVGKVGSGKTTIIELLLREFDQYQGRISLGGHDIRNIPLKLLLSEISYVPQNNFLFSTSIEKNIAFSDENVEKDKIESAAQKSDLHDDILQMPAGYKTLVGENGVSLSGGQKQRLSIARALLKESPILILDDALSAVDAKTETSILESLKSERKEKKTLIAAHRLTSVMDADLILVLKEGRIVERGKHADLLAQNGWYAEMWRKQELQAKVGEVDGQ
;
A
#
# COMPACT_ATOMS: atom_id res chain seq x y z
N MET A 1 -10.00 6.96 -22.30
CA MET A 1 -11.27 7.43 -21.68
C MET A 1 -10.93 8.49 -20.63
N ASN A 2 -11.62 9.60 -20.57
CA ASN A 2 -11.31 10.65 -19.61
C ASN A 2 -11.50 10.13 -18.18
N ILE A 3 -10.58 10.41 -17.28
CA ILE A 3 -10.61 9.99 -15.86
C ILE A 3 -11.91 10.41 -15.15
N PHE A 4 -12.48 11.56 -15.49
CA PHE A 4 -13.77 11.99 -14.96
C PHE A 4 -14.91 11.03 -15.33
N SER A 5 -14.86 10.40 -16.50
CA SER A 5 -15.84 9.37 -16.89
C SER A 5 -15.65 8.09 -16.06
N LYS A 6 -14.39 7.69 -15.79
CA LYS A 6 -14.07 6.53 -14.94
C LYS A 6 -14.53 6.75 -13.49
N LEU A 7 -14.40 7.98 -12.98
CA LEU A 7 -14.87 8.38 -11.65
C LEU A 7 -16.35 8.81 -11.63
N GLY A 8 -17.07 8.66 -12.74
CA GLY A 8 -18.48 9.06 -12.87
C GLY A 8 -19.41 8.47 -11.82
N TRP A 9 -19.13 7.23 -11.38
CA TRP A 9 -19.85 6.58 -10.29
C TRP A 9 -19.76 7.38 -8.98
N PHE A 10 -18.56 7.87 -8.66
CA PHE A 10 -18.31 8.64 -7.45
C PHE A 10 -18.93 10.04 -7.53
N PHE A 11 -18.76 10.75 -8.64
CA PHE A 11 -19.35 12.07 -8.82
C PHE A 11 -20.90 12.03 -8.81
N LYS A 12 -21.50 10.92 -9.27
CA LYS A 12 -22.96 10.70 -9.13
C LYS A 12 -23.36 10.51 -7.67
N GLN A 13 -22.57 9.79 -6.89
CA GLN A 13 -22.81 9.55 -5.46
C GLN A 13 -22.71 10.86 -4.67
N GLU A 14 -21.66 11.64 -4.87
CA GLU A 14 -21.34 12.87 -4.14
C GLU A 14 -21.81 14.15 -4.88
N LYS A 15 -22.76 14.03 -5.83
CA LYS A 15 -23.20 15.12 -6.70
C LYS A 15 -23.61 16.40 -5.94
N LYS A 16 -24.31 16.26 -4.80
CA LYS A 16 -24.73 17.43 -3.99
C LYS A 16 -23.52 18.23 -3.50
N ARG A 17 -22.50 17.55 -3.00
CA ARG A 17 -21.28 18.18 -2.48
C ARG A 17 -20.52 18.93 -3.57
N TYR A 18 -20.33 18.29 -4.74
CA TYR A 18 -19.65 18.94 -5.87
C TYR A 18 -20.45 20.11 -6.48
N ILE A 19 -21.77 19.97 -6.62
CA ILE A 19 -22.61 21.09 -7.11
C ILE A 19 -22.50 22.29 -6.15
N ILE A 20 -22.63 22.07 -4.83
CA ILE A 20 -22.49 23.14 -3.83
C ILE A 20 -21.09 23.75 -3.89
N GLY A 21 -20.04 22.91 -3.92
CA GLY A 21 -18.65 23.37 -4.00
C GLY A 21 -18.37 24.22 -5.26
N ILE A 22 -18.81 23.75 -6.43
CA ILE A 22 -18.65 24.45 -7.71
C ILE A 22 -19.47 25.76 -7.71
N SER A 23 -20.68 25.77 -7.13
CA SER A 23 -21.48 26.99 -7.01
C SER A 23 -20.79 28.06 -6.15
N PHE A 24 -20.22 27.67 -5.00
CA PHE A 24 -19.45 28.58 -4.16
C PHE A 24 -18.15 29.05 -4.84
N LEU A 25 -17.50 28.18 -5.63
CA LEU A 25 -16.34 28.56 -6.43
C LEU A 25 -16.71 29.59 -7.51
N ALA A 26 -17.82 29.37 -8.22
CA ALA A 26 -18.32 30.32 -9.21
C ALA A 26 -18.69 31.66 -8.58
N LEU A 27 -19.35 31.68 -7.43
CA LEU A 27 -19.60 32.89 -6.65
C LEU A 27 -18.30 33.59 -6.21
N THR A 28 -17.28 32.82 -5.84
CA THR A 28 -15.95 33.38 -5.51
C THR A 28 -15.33 34.05 -6.71
N SER A 29 -15.41 33.44 -7.90
CA SER A 29 -14.88 34.04 -9.15
C SER A 29 -15.58 35.35 -9.52
N ILE A 30 -16.92 35.39 -9.37
CA ILE A 30 -17.68 36.62 -9.59
C ILE A 30 -17.32 37.68 -8.54
N ALA A 31 -17.24 37.32 -7.26
CA ALA A 31 -16.86 38.26 -6.20
C ALA A 31 -15.43 38.80 -6.37
N ASN A 32 -14.51 38.01 -6.95
CA ASN A 32 -13.15 38.47 -7.30
C ASN A 32 -13.10 39.60 -8.33
N LEU A 33 -14.19 39.85 -9.06
CA LEU A 33 -14.27 40.99 -9.98
C LEU A 33 -14.53 42.32 -9.26
N VAL A 34 -15.02 42.32 -8.02
CA VAL A 34 -15.41 43.49 -7.26
C VAL A 34 -14.21 44.37 -6.88
N PRO A 35 -13.11 43.85 -6.28
CA PRO A 35 -11.96 44.70 -5.91
C PRO A 35 -11.33 45.44 -7.07
N PRO A 36 -11.04 44.86 -8.26
CA PRO A 36 -10.56 45.58 -9.42
C PRO A 36 -11.50 46.72 -9.87
N ARG A 37 -12.82 46.46 -9.81
CA ARG A 37 -13.83 47.48 -10.19
C ARG A 37 -13.82 48.64 -9.21
N ILE A 38 -13.75 48.40 -7.91
CA ILE A 38 -13.68 49.43 -6.88
C ILE A 38 -12.40 50.28 -7.06
N LEU A 39 -11.25 49.63 -7.29
CA LEU A 39 -9.97 50.35 -7.58
C LEU A 39 -10.10 51.32 -8.74
N GLY A 40 -10.78 50.89 -9.81
CA GLY A 40 -11.05 51.77 -10.95
C GLY A 40 -11.96 52.95 -10.60
N LEU A 41 -13.04 52.71 -9.86
CA LEU A 41 -13.92 53.79 -9.40
C LEU A 41 -13.18 54.80 -8.52
N MET A 42 -12.30 54.32 -7.63
CA MET A 42 -11.44 55.21 -6.82
C MET A 42 -10.52 56.06 -7.71
N ALA A 43 -9.91 55.44 -8.72
CA ALA A 43 -9.02 56.17 -9.65
C ALA A 43 -9.79 57.23 -10.46
N ASP A 44 -10.99 56.94 -10.94
CA ASP A 44 -11.84 57.90 -11.67
C ASP A 44 -12.28 59.09 -10.80
N GLN A 45 -12.60 58.85 -9.54
CA GLN A 45 -12.98 59.89 -8.60
C GLN A 45 -11.80 60.79 -8.20
N LEU A 46 -10.59 60.18 -8.06
CA LEU A 46 -9.37 60.95 -7.83
C LEU A 46 -8.99 61.83 -9.03
N ASP A 47 -9.11 61.30 -10.25
CA ASP A 47 -8.84 62.04 -11.48
C ASP A 47 -9.75 63.28 -11.64
N LYS A 48 -11.01 63.12 -11.25
CA LYS A 48 -11.99 64.24 -11.27
C LYS A 48 -11.85 65.22 -10.12
N GLY A 49 -10.98 64.98 -9.15
CA GLY A 49 -10.80 65.82 -7.97
C GLY A 49 -12.06 65.96 -7.08
N SER A 50 -13.05 65.10 -7.22
CA SER A 50 -14.39 65.20 -6.63
C SER A 50 -14.65 64.25 -5.46
N ILE A 51 -13.64 63.53 -4.96
CA ILE A 51 -13.85 62.52 -3.90
C ILE A 51 -13.95 63.17 -2.53
N SER A 52 -15.06 62.91 -1.82
CA SER A 52 -15.18 63.25 -0.40
C SER A 52 -14.55 62.18 0.47
N TRP A 53 -14.06 62.56 1.67
CA TRP A 53 -13.51 61.57 2.65
C TRP A 53 -14.52 60.48 3.04
N GLY A 54 -15.83 60.82 3.02
CA GLY A 54 -16.88 59.83 3.28
C GLY A 54 -17.04 58.79 2.18
N GLU A 55 -17.02 59.21 0.91
CA GLU A 55 -17.09 58.29 -0.24
C GLU A 55 -15.84 57.42 -0.34
N TYR A 56 -14.65 57.99 -0.09
CA TYR A 56 -13.41 57.23 -0.05
C TYR A 56 -13.45 56.15 1.03
N GLY A 57 -13.93 56.49 2.25
CA GLY A 57 -14.11 55.55 3.33
C GLY A 57 -15.11 54.44 2.99
N ALA A 58 -16.22 54.77 2.30
CA ALA A 58 -17.20 53.79 1.84
C ALA A 58 -16.62 52.80 0.82
N LEU A 59 -15.79 53.26 -0.12
CA LEU A 59 -15.11 52.38 -1.09
C LEU A 59 -14.10 51.46 -0.41
N ILE A 60 -13.33 51.94 0.57
CA ILE A 60 -12.44 51.07 1.39
C ILE A 60 -13.24 50.03 2.16
N LEU A 61 -14.34 50.43 2.81
CA LEU A 61 -15.21 49.47 3.50
C LEU A 61 -15.79 48.41 2.55
N ALA A 62 -16.13 48.81 1.32
CA ALA A 62 -16.61 47.86 0.31
C ALA A 62 -15.51 46.86 -0.12
N VAL A 63 -14.25 47.27 -0.22
CA VAL A 63 -13.13 46.34 -0.47
C VAL A 63 -12.95 45.38 0.70
N ILE A 64 -13.00 45.88 1.95
CA ILE A 64 -12.90 45.02 3.15
C ILE A 64 -14.07 44.03 3.21
N ALA A 65 -15.29 44.48 2.95
CA ALA A 65 -16.47 43.61 2.90
C ALA A 65 -16.33 42.53 1.82
N ALA A 66 -15.87 42.92 0.60
CA ALA A 66 -15.59 41.97 -0.47
C ALA A 66 -14.53 40.94 -0.07
N ALA A 67 -13.47 41.34 0.63
CA ALA A 67 -12.44 40.42 1.13
C ALA A 67 -13.00 39.42 2.15
N ILE A 68 -13.87 39.86 3.07
CA ILE A 68 -14.54 38.98 4.03
C ILE A 68 -15.45 38.00 3.31
N VAL A 69 -16.25 38.44 2.35
CA VAL A 69 -17.13 37.59 1.53
C VAL A 69 -16.29 36.54 0.78
N LEU A 70 -15.21 36.95 0.13
CA LEU A 70 -14.28 36.06 -0.57
C LEU A 70 -13.68 35.01 0.36
N TYR A 71 -13.29 35.40 1.57
CA TYR A 71 -12.77 34.47 2.59
C TYR A 71 -13.80 33.39 2.94
N LEU A 72 -15.05 33.80 3.22
CA LEU A 72 -16.13 32.87 3.56
C LEU A 72 -16.46 31.93 2.40
N LEU A 73 -16.59 32.46 1.18
CA LEU A 73 -16.87 31.66 -0.02
C LEU A 73 -15.75 30.64 -0.27
N ARG A 74 -14.48 31.06 -0.12
CA ARG A 74 -13.31 30.16 -0.24
C ARG A 74 -13.30 29.06 0.80
N TYR A 75 -13.70 29.33 2.04
CA TYR A 75 -13.84 28.31 3.07
C TYR A 75 -14.88 27.24 2.67
N PHE A 76 -16.06 27.67 2.21
CA PHE A 76 -17.15 26.75 1.87
C PHE A 76 -16.82 25.85 0.67
N TRP A 77 -16.32 26.39 -0.44
CA TRP A 77 -16.00 25.56 -1.58
C TRP A 77 -14.83 24.59 -1.28
N ARG A 78 -13.82 25.03 -0.54
CA ARG A 78 -12.72 24.15 -0.12
C ARG A 78 -13.22 22.98 0.71
N LYS A 79 -14.05 23.23 1.71
CA LYS A 79 -14.65 22.20 2.54
C LYS A 79 -15.43 21.18 1.72
N GLN A 80 -16.15 21.59 0.69
CA GLN A 80 -16.95 20.70 -0.15
C GLN A 80 -16.08 19.88 -1.11
N ILE A 81 -15.23 20.52 -1.89
CA ILE A 81 -14.43 19.85 -2.93
C ILE A 81 -13.37 18.92 -2.28
N TRP A 82 -12.58 19.44 -1.34
CA TRP A 82 -11.57 18.64 -0.65
C TRP A 82 -12.17 17.56 0.26
N GLY A 83 -13.30 17.84 0.89
CA GLY A 83 -14.04 16.82 1.64
C GLY A 83 -14.58 15.71 0.74
N GLY A 84 -14.98 16.02 -0.50
CA GLY A 84 -15.31 15.03 -1.51
C GLY A 84 -14.10 14.20 -1.93
N ALA A 85 -12.98 14.86 -2.21
CA ALA A 85 -11.75 14.16 -2.58
C ALA A 85 -11.27 13.20 -1.47
N ALA A 86 -11.30 13.61 -0.21
CA ALA A 86 -10.96 12.74 0.92
C ALA A 86 -11.93 11.54 1.06
N GLU A 87 -13.20 11.73 0.74
CA GLU A 87 -14.16 10.63 0.73
C GLU A 87 -13.87 9.61 -0.39
N LEU A 88 -13.45 10.08 -1.57
CA LEU A 88 -12.99 9.18 -2.65
C LEU A 88 -11.78 8.37 -2.20
N GLU A 89 -10.79 9.02 -1.60
CA GLU A 89 -9.61 8.36 -1.03
C GLU A 89 -9.99 7.26 -0.05
N ARG A 90 -10.86 7.60 0.92
CA ARG A 90 -11.35 6.65 1.92
C ARG A 90 -12.02 5.44 1.29
N GLN A 91 -12.92 5.67 0.31
CA GLN A 91 -13.65 4.59 -0.36
C GLN A 91 -12.71 3.70 -1.19
N MET A 92 -11.81 4.29 -1.98
CA MET A 92 -10.86 3.53 -2.82
C MET A 92 -9.89 2.71 -1.96
N ARG A 93 -9.35 3.30 -0.88
CA ARG A 93 -8.46 2.60 0.05
C ARG A 93 -9.18 1.45 0.76
N SER A 94 -10.41 1.67 1.22
CA SER A 94 -11.22 0.62 1.85
C SER A 94 -11.55 -0.51 0.87
N ARG A 95 -11.88 -0.19 -0.40
CA ARG A 95 -12.17 -1.21 -1.43
C ARG A 95 -10.92 -2.04 -1.73
N LEU A 96 -9.77 -1.37 -1.89
CA LEU A 96 -8.51 -2.04 -2.19
C LEU A 96 -8.07 -2.94 -1.02
N PHE A 97 -8.17 -2.44 0.23
CA PHE A 97 -7.84 -3.23 1.41
C PHE A 97 -8.75 -4.47 1.57
N LYS A 98 -10.07 -4.30 1.38
CA LYS A 98 -11.00 -5.44 1.39
C LYS A 98 -10.65 -6.45 0.31
N HIS A 99 -10.26 -5.97 -0.87
CA HIS A 99 -9.85 -6.83 -1.98
C HIS A 99 -8.59 -7.63 -1.61
N PHE A 100 -7.58 -6.99 -1.02
CA PHE A 100 -6.39 -7.69 -0.54
C PHE A 100 -6.74 -8.80 0.47
N MET A 101 -7.69 -8.57 1.39
CA MET A 101 -8.05 -9.57 2.40
C MET A 101 -8.73 -10.84 1.84
N ILE A 102 -9.25 -10.81 0.63
CA ILE A 102 -9.88 -11.97 -0.01
C ILE A 102 -8.99 -12.66 -1.05
N MET A 103 -7.82 -12.10 -1.36
CA MET A 103 -6.88 -12.67 -2.32
C MET A 103 -6.13 -13.87 -1.75
N ASP A 104 -5.82 -14.83 -2.62
CA ASP A 104 -5.09 -16.05 -2.32
C ASP A 104 -3.56 -15.86 -2.39
N LYS A 105 -2.82 -16.89 -2.02
CA LYS A 105 -1.36 -16.91 -2.00
C LYS A 105 -0.75 -16.62 -3.37
N THR A 106 -1.36 -17.11 -4.44
CA THR A 106 -0.88 -16.90 -5.83
C THR A 106 -0.83 -15.43 -6.19
N PHE A 107 -1.81 -14.65 -5.73
CA PHE A 107 -1.80 -13.19 -5.89
C PHE A 107 -0.58 -12.56 -5.21
N TYR A 108 -0.30 -12.92 -3.93
CA TYR A 108 0.83 -12.36 -3.16
C TYR A 108 2.21 -12.84 -3.66
N GLN A 109 2.27 -13.98 -4.33
CA GLN A 109 3.50 -14.43 -5.01
C GLN A 109 3.81 -13.56 -6.25
N ARG A 110 2.77 -13.14 -7.00
CA ARG A 110 2.91 -12.30 -8.19
C ARG A 110 3.10 -10.82 -7.88
N HIS A 111 2.52 -10.34 -6.80
CA HIS A 111 2.56 -8.92 -6.40
C HIS A 111 3.40 -8.72 -5.14
N ARG A 112 4.47 -7.95 -5.24
CA ARG A 112 5.31 -7.62 -4.08
C ARG A 112 4.54 -6.73 -3.11
N THR A 113 4.69 -6.97 -1.81
CA THR A 113 4.03 -6.16 -0.76
C THR A 113 4.30 -4.66 -0.91
N GLY A 114 5.55 -4.27 -1.27
CA GLY A 114 5.90 -2.87 -1.52
C GLY A 114 5.10 -2.24 -2.65
N ASP A 115 4.86 -2.98 -3.75
CA ASP A 115 4.08 -2.49 -4.88
C ASP A 115 2.60 -2.34 -4.50
N LEU A 116 2.03 -3.30 -3.76
CA LEU A 116 0.67 -3.21 -3.23
C LEU A 116 0.50 -2.00 -2.30
N MET A 117 1.50 -1.72 -1.45
CA MET A 117 1.51 -0.53 -0.61
C MET A 117 1.61 0.76 -1.42
N ALA A 118 2.41 0.79 -2.49
CA ALA A 118 2.49 1.93 -3.40
C ALA A 118 1.14 2.21 -4.08
N HIS A 119 0.41 1.18 -4.49
CA HIS A 119 -0.95 1.32 -5.01
C HIS A 119 -1.93 1.85 -3.95
N ALA A 120 -1.86 1.36 -2.72
CA ALA A 120 -2.73 1.78 -1.61
C ALA A 120 -2.44 3.21 -1.10
N THR A 121 -1.27 3.78 -1.41
CA THR A 121 -0.84 5.13 -1.01
C THR A 121 -0.74 6.07 -2.20
N ASN A 122 0.30 5.94 -3.01
CA ASN A 122 0.64 6.90 -4.07
C ASN A 122 -0.41 6.96 -5.19
N ASP A 123 -0.91 5.80 -5.64
CA ASP A 123 -1.91 5.77 -6.71
C ASP A 123 -3.26 6.31 -6.24
N ILE A 124 -3.69 5.93 -5.03
CA ILE A 124 -4.94 6.47 -4.46
C ILE A 124 -4.83 7.97 -4.26
N ASN A 125 -3.70 8.50 -3.79
CA ASN A 125 -3.47 9.95 -3.66
C ASN A 125 -3.55 10.66 -5.04
N SER A 126 -3.00 10.04 -6.09
CA SER A 126 -3.10 10.59 -7.44
C SER A 126 -4.54 10.62 -7.96
N ILE A 127 -5.34 9.61 -7.63
CA ILE A 127 -6.78 9.56 -7.96
C ILE A 127 -7.54 10.62 -7.15
N GLN A 128 -7.24 10.77 -5.86
CA GLN A 128 -7.82 11.79 -4.99
C GLN A 128 -7.58 13.20 -5.54
N ASN A 129 -6.35 13.47 -6.01
CA ASN A 129 -5.99 14.77 -6.58
C ASN A 129 -6.84 15.12 -7.82
N VAL A 130 -7.28 14.14 -8.61
CA VAL A 130 -8.24 14.41 -9.71
C VAL A 130 -9.56 14.95 -9.18
N ALA A 131 -10.08 14.35 -8.10
CA ALA A 131 -11.36 14.76 -7.50
C ALA A 131 -11.26 16.07 -6.70
N GLY A 132 -10.06 16.43 -6.22
CA GLY A 132 -9.76 17.68 -5.53
C GLY A 132 -9.24 18.75 -6.50
N ASP A 133 -7.92 18.75 -6.69
CA ASP A 133 -7.21 19.75 -7.51
C ASP A 133 -7.64 19.72 -8.98
N GLY A 134 -7.93 18.54 -9.55
CA GLY A 134 -8.37 18.41 -10.93
C GLY A 134 -9.71 19.12 -11.17
N VAL A 135 -10.71 18.86 -10.33
CA VAL A 135 -12.02 19.53 -10.41
C VAL A 135 -11.85 21.04 -10.14
N LEU A 136 -11.10 21.40 -9.09
CA LEU A 136 -10.84 22.79 -8.75
C LEU A 136 -10.20 23.54 -9.92
N THR A 137 -9.09 23.04 -10.45
CA THR A 137 -8.33 23.68 -11.52
C THR A 137 -9.16 23.80 -12.80
N LEU A 138 -9.93 22.79 -13.15
CA LEU A 138 -10.81 22.83 -14.32
C LEU A 138 -11.88 23.93 -14.18
N VAL A 139 -12.60 23.91 -13.06
CA VAL A 139 -13.71 24.84 -12.82
C VAL A 139 -13.20 26.26 -12.63
N ASP A 140 -12.13 26.43 -11.84
CA ASP A 140 -11.54 27.77 -11.61
C ASP A 140 -11.02 28.38 -12.91
N SER A 141 -10.30 27.61 -13.74
CA SER A 141 -9.81 28.12 -15.04
C SER A 141 -10.94 28.53 -15.97
N LEU A 142 -12.01 27.76 -16.04
CA LEU A 142 -13.14 28.08 -16.92
C LEU A 142 -13.99 29.22 -16.36
N VAL A 143 -14.31 29.18 -15.08
CA VAL A 143 -15.21 30.18 -14.47
C VAL A 143 -14.48 31.51 -14.22
N THR A 144 -13.29 31.46 -13.56
CA THR A 144 -12.52 32.70 -13.28
C THR A 144 -12.01 33.35 -14.57
N GLY A 145 -11.44 32.53 -15.48
CA GLY A 145 -11.03 33.02 -16.80
C GLY A 145 -12.19 33.61 -17.61
N GLY A 146 -13.31 32.88 -17.70
CA GLY A 146 -14.49 33.30 -18.44
C GLY A 146 -15.17 34.55 -17.84
N THR A 147 -15.38 34.58 -16.53
CA THR A 147 -16.01 35.75 -15.85
C THR A 147 -15.13 36.99 -15.92
N THR A 148 -13.79 36.82 -15.78
CA THR A 148 -12.84 37.94 -15.91
C THR A 148 -12.82 38.48 -17.34
N MET A 149 -12.79 37.60 -18.36
CA MET A 149 -12.85 38.04 -19.77
C MET A 149 -14.15 38.78 -20.06
N ILE A 150 -15.30 38.29 -19.59
CA ILE A 150 -16.60 38.96 -19.73
C ILE A 150 -16.59 40.32 -19.02
N ALA A 151 -16.00 40.40 -17.82
CA ALA A 151 -15.87 41.65 -17.07
C ALA A 151 -15.00 42.69 -17.81
N MET A 152 -13.89 42.25 -18.39
CA MET A 152 -13.02 43.11 -19.21
C MET A 152 -13.78 43.67 -20.43
N ILE A 153 -14.59 42.86 -21.09
CA ILE A 153 -15.38 43.28 -22.25
C ILE A 153 -16.50 44.26 -21.84
N ILE A 154 -17.24 43.97 -20.77
CA ILE A 154 -18.43 44.75 -20.38
C ILE A 154 -18.06 46.03 -19.64
N PHE A 155 -17.10 45.99 -18.73
CA PHE A 155 -16.77 47.10 -17.84
C PHE A 155 -15.67 48.01 -18.38
N THR A 156 -14.96 47.59 -19.45
CA THR A 156 -13.89 48.38 -20.04
C THR A 156 -14.08 48.53 -21.55
N ASP A 157 -13.34 47.80 -22.38
CA ASP A 157 -13.45 47.91 -23.83
C ASP A 157 -13.15 46.56 -24.51
N PHE A 158 -13.98 46.17 -25.50
CA PHE A 158 -13.83 44.92 -26.23
C PHE A 158 -12.53 44.85 -27.06
N ARG A 159 -12.15 45.99 -27.71
CA ARG A 159 -10.96 46.05 -28.57
C ARG A 159 -9.70 45.93 -27.72
N LEU A 160 -9.65 46.68 -26.61
CA LEU A 160 -8.56 46.60 -25.65
C LEU A 160 -8.41 45.14 -25.13
N THR A 161 -9.51 44.47 -24.82
CA THR A 161 -9.49 43.11 -24.33
C THR A 161 -8.86 42.13 -25.32
N ILE A 162 -9.26 42.18 -26.62
CA ILE A 162 -8.69 41.29 -27.64
C ILE A 162 -7.19 41.57 -27.82
N ILE A 163 -6.80 42.81 -27.95
CA ILE A 163 -5.42 43.20 -28.24
C ILE A 163 -4.51 42.87 -27.05
N ALA A 164 -4.96 43.16 -25.84
CA ALA A 164 -4.20 42.90 -24.62
C ALA A 164 -4.02 41.39 -24.34
N LEU A 165 -5.02 40.56 -24.63
CA LEU A 165 -4.97 39.12 -24.38
C LEU A 165 -4.23 38.33 -25.49
N LEU A 166 -3.90 38.98 -26.63
CA LEU A 166 -3.24 38.31 -27.76
C LEU A 166 -1.89 37.65 -27.42
N PRO A 167 -1.05 38.14 -26.49
CA PRO A 167 0.16 37.41 -26.06
C PRO A 167 -0.11 36.17 -25.23
N LEU A 168 -1.22 36.05 -24.51
CA LEU A 168 -1.46 34.93 -23.56
C LEU A 168 -1.49 33.53 -24.20
N PRO A 169 -2.04 33.31 -25.41
CA PRO A 169 -1.90 32.01 -26.09
C PRO A 169 -0.45 31.59 -26.30
N PHE A 170 0.48 32.52 -26.49
CA PHE A 170 1.91 32.19 -26.60
C PHE A 170 2.50 31.71 -25.27
N LEU A 171 1.93 32.14 -24.13
CA LEU A 171 2.28 31.61 -22.81
C LEU A 171 1.96 30.11 -22.73
N ALA A 172 0.75 29.71 -23.14
CA ALA A 172 0.33 28.31 -23.14
C ALA A 172 1.23 27.48 -24.07
N LEU A 173 1.53 27.96 -25.29
CA LEU A 173 2.44 27.28 -26.22
C LEU A 173 3.88 27.17 -25.70
N GLY A 174 4.38 28.23 -25.11
CA GLY A 174 5.71 28.26 -24.49
C GLY A 174 5.81 27.31 -23.30
N ALA A 175 4.82 27.35 -22.42
CA ALA A 175 4.73 26.46 -21.26
C ALA A 175 4.66 24.99 -21.69
N TRP A 176 3.90 24.66 -22.73
CA TRP A 176 3.83 23.32 -23.28
C TRP A 176 5.21 22.84 -23.80
N LYS A 177 5.88 23.61 -24.64
CA LYS A 177 7.21 23.26 -25.17
C LYS A 177 8.30 23.15 -24.08
N LEU A 178 8.26 24.03 -23.07
CA LEU A 178 9.16 23.94 -21.92
C LEU A 178 8.83 22.73 -21.08
N GLY A 179 7.54 22.43 -20.90
CA GLY A 179 7.06 21.25 -20.17
C GLY A 179 7.59 19.94 -20.75
N ASP A 180 7.54 19.77 -22.07
CA ASP A 180 8.08 18.58 -22.74
C ASP A 180 9.60 18.40 -22.48
N LYS A 181 10.37 19.49 -22.56
CA LYS A 181 11.81 19.45 -22.30
C LYS A 181 12.12 19.19 -20.82
N LEU A 182 11.34 19.78 -19.95
CA LEU A 182 11.43 19.57 -18.49
C LEU A 182 11.11 18.11 -18.16
N HIS A 183 10.02 17.58 -18.70
CA HIS A 183 9.61 16.19 -18.48
C HIS A 183 10.70 15.20 -18.90
N TYR A 184 11.22 15.31 -20.11
CA TYR A 184 12.33 14.48 -20.59
C TYR A 184 13.58 14.56 -19.71
N SER A 185 13.93 15.76 -19.23
CA SER A 185 15.08 15.96 -18.36
C SER A 185 14.82 15.42 -16.95
N PHE A 186 13.58 15.52 -16.48
CA PHE A 186 13.14 15.00 -15.19
C PHE A 186 13.18 13.48 -15.15
N ASP A 187 12.76 12.79 -16.22
CA ASP A 187 12.83 11.31 -16.30
C ASP A 187 14.28 10.82 -16.16
N LYS A 188 15.22 11.49 -16.84
CA LYS A 188 16.65 11.18 -16.70
C LYS A 188 17.18 11.43 -15.28
N SER A 189 16.73 12.53 -14.68
CA SER A 189 17.07 12.87 -13.29
C SER A 189 16.53 11.83 -12.31
N GLN A 190 15.30 11.40 -12.50
CA GLN A 190 14.67 10.38 -11.68
C GLN A 190 15.38 9.02 -11.78
N ALA A 191 15.81 8.63 -12.99
CA ALA A 191 16.61 7.42 -13.19
C ALA A 191 17.96 7.52 -12.46
N ALA A 192 18.67 8.65 -12.59
CA ALA A 192 19.94 8.88 -11.90
C ALA A 192 19.76 8.87 -10.37
N PHE A 193 18.69 9.47 -9.85
CA PHE A 193 18.36 9.46 -8.43
C PHE A 193 18.03 8.05 -7.93
N SER A 194 17.34 7.24 -8.74
CA SER A 194 17.06 5.84 -8.41
C SER A 194 18.36 5.02 -8.29
N HIS A 195 19.31 5.23 -9.20
CA HIS A 195 20.63 4.60 -9.12
C HIS A 195 21.40 5.01 -7.85
N LEU A 196 21.35 6.30 -7.50
CA LEU A 196 21.97 6.83 -6.28
C LEU A 196 21.36 6.22 -5.01
N ASN A 197 20.02 6.11 -4.96
CA ASN A 197 19.32 5.46 -3.86
C ASN A 197 19.68 3.98 -3.73
N ASN A 198 19.73 3.24 -4.85
CA ASN A 198 20.15 1.84 -4.83
C ASN A 198 21.57 1.68 -4.29
N LYS A 199 22.52 2.55 -4.72
CA LYS A 199 23.89 2.56 -4.18
C LYS A 199 23.90 2.88 -2.69
N THR A 200 23.12 3.85 -2.25
CA THR A 200 22.98 4.18 -0.81
C THR A 200 22.47 2.99 -0.02
N GLN A 201 21.41 2.35 -0.50
CA GLN A 201 20.84 1.17 0.15
C GLN A 201 21.84 0.02 0.23
N GLU A 202 22.59 -0.25 -0.85
CA GLU A 202 23.63 -1.28 -0.89
C GLU A 202 24.72 -0.97 0.14
N SER A 203 25.27 0.25 0.15
CA SER A 203 26.34 0.67 1.06
C SER A 203 25.91 0.62 2.53
N VAL A 204 24.67 1.08 2.85
CA VAL A 204 24.13 1.05 4.21
C VAL A 204 23.84 -0.39 4.66
N SER A 205 23.27 -1.22 3.80
CA SER A 205 23.01 -2.64 4.10
C SER A 205 24.31 -3.42 4.28
N GLY A 206 25.33 -3.12 3.46
CA GLY A 206 26.66 -3.72 3.48
C GLY A 206 27.66 -3.07 4.43
N ILE A 207 27.26 -2.11 5.28
CA ILE A 207 28.18 -1.28 6.08
C ILE A 207 29.15 -2.09 6.95
N LYS A 208 28.70 -3.23 7.50
CA LYS A 208 29.54 -4.11 8.30
C LYS A 208 30.67 -4.74 7.45
N VAL A 209 30.35 -5.10 6.22
CA VAL A 209 31.29 -5.68 5.26
C VAL A 209 32.29 -4.61 4.83
N LEU A 210 31.83 -3.43 4.41
CA LEU A 210 32.69 -2.31 4.03
C LEU A 210 33.69 -1.94 5.13
N LYS A 211 33.23 -1.88 6.39
CA LYS A 211 34.09 -1.60 7.54
C LYS A 211 35.07 -2.74 7.81
N ALA A 212 34.63 -4.00 7.70
CA ALA A 212 35.48 -5.15 7.96
C ALA A 212 36.63 -5.30 6.93
N PHE A 213 36.40 -4.91 5.67
CA PHE A 213 37.36 -4.97 4.59
C PHE A 213 38.14 -3.66 4.39
N GLY A 214 37.84 -2.59 5.14
CA GLY A 214 38.50 -1.29 5.02
C GLY A 214 38.15 -0.48 3.77
N GLU A 215 37.08 -0.84 3.05
CA GLU A 215 36.73 -0.27 1.74
C GLU A 215 35.82 0.99 1.84
N SER A 216 35.68 1.57 3.02
CA SER A 216 34.78 2.72 3.26
C SER A 216 35.13 3.97 2.45
N GLU A 217 36.45 4.23 2.27
CA GLU A 217 36.93 5.40 1.50
C GLU A 217 36.66 5.22 0.00
N GLN A 218 36.93 4.02 -0.54
CA GLN A 218 36.70 3.70 -1.94
C GLN A 218 35.20 3.75 -2.28
N ASP A 219 34.34 3.20 -1.40
CA ASP A 219 32.88 3.26 -1.57
C ASP A 219 32.37 4.70 -1.52
N SER A 220 32.90 5.52 -0.59
CA SER A 220 32.56 6.95 -0.51
C SER A 220 32.99 7.74 -1.75
N ALA A 221 34.17 7.42 -2.31
CA ALA A 221 34.63 8.06 -3.55
C ALA A 221 33.75 7.70 -4.74
N ALA A 222 33.32 6.42 -4.86
CA ALA A 222 32.39 5.97 -5.89
C ALA A 222 31.01 6.64 -5.74
N PHE A 223 30.53 6.76 -4.52
CA PHE A 223 29.28 7.47 -4.21
C PHE A 223 29.33 8.95 -4.59
N ASN A 224 30.41 9.67 -4.20
CA ASN A 224 30.59 11.08 -4.53
C ASN A 224 30.63 11.32 -6.04
N LYS A 225 31.30 10.45 -6.81
CA LYS A 225 31.28 10.52 -8.27
C LYS A 225 29.84 10.38 -8.83
N MET A 226 29.05 9.45 -8.29
CA MET A 226 27.65 9.27 -8.72
C MET A 226 26.79 10.46 -8.33
N VAL A 227 27.05 11.12 -7.18
CA VAL A 227 26.41 12.37 -6.78
C VAL A 227 26.72 13.48 -7.78
N ASP A 228 27.99 13.65 -8.17
CA ASP A 228 28.41 14.67 -9.14
C ASP A 228 27.73 14.44 -10.51
N ASP A 229 27.70 13.20 -10.98
CA ASP A 229 27.00 12.84 -12.23
C ASP A 229 25.49 13.16 -12.14
N THR A 230 24.86 12.86 -11.02
CA THR A 230 23.45 13.17 -10.76
C THR A 230 23.20 14.69 -10.74
N ILE A 231 24.10 15.47 -10.13
CA ILE A 231 24.05 16.94 -10.13
C ILE A 231 24.12 17.49 -11.56
N GLN A 232 25.01 16.95 -12.41
CA GLN A 232 25.09 17.40 -13.81
C GLN A 232 23.83 17.11 -14.61
N ILE A 233 23.17 15.96 -14.35
CA ILE A 233 21.87 15.65 -14.94
C ILE A 233 20.80 16.61 -14.42
N ASN A 234 20.75 16.88 -13.11
CA ASN A 234 19.81 17.79 -12.48
C ASN A 234 19.96 19.25 -12.97
N LYS A 235 21.17 19.70 -13.31
CA LYS A 235 21.36 21.03 -13.91
C LYS A 235 20.51 21.26 -15.15
N LYS A 236 20.24 20.21 -15.95
CA LYS A 236 19.36 20.31 -17.11
C LYS A 236 17.88 20.49 -16.71
N VAL A 237 17.45 19.82 -15.64
CA VAL A 237 16.12 20.02 -15.07
C VAL A 237 15.95 21.46 -14.61
N PHE A 238 16.88 21.94 -13.76
CA PHE A 238 16.85 23.32 -13.27
C PHE A 238 16.91 24.35 -14.39
N LYS A 239 17.67 24.10 -15.46
CA LYS A 239 17.72 24.99 -16.61
C LYS A 239 16.36 25.17 -17.26
N TRP A 240 15.62 24.10 -17.49
CA TRP A 240 14.31 24.18 -18.12
C TRP A 240 13.24 24.68 -17.16
N ASP A 241 13.29 24.27 -15.90
CA ASP A 241 12.40 24.74 -14.83
C ASP A 241 12.54 26.26 -14.62
N SER A 242 13.77 26.76 -14.49
CA SER A 242 14.03 28.19 -14.29
C SER A 242 13.67 29.09 -15.49
N MET A 243 13.33 28.51 -16.66
CA MET A 243 12.87 29.26 -17.81
C MET A 243 11.37 29.57 -17.79
N PHE A 244 10.59 28.93 -16.92
CA PHE A 244 9.14 29.18 -16.83
C PHE A 244 8.85 30.60 -16.33
N ASP A 245 9.53 31.05 -15.27
CA ASP A 245 9.32 32.38 -14.71
C ASP A 245 9.70 33.52 -15.67
N PRO A 246 10.88 33.52 -16.32
CA PRO A 246 11.22 34.54 -17.34
C PRO A 246 10.25 34.55 -18.53
N LEU A 247 9.82 33.35 -19.01
CA LEU A 247 8.85 33.27 -20.10
C LEU A 247 7.51 33.90 -19.69
N GLY A 248 7.02 33.51 -18.50
CA GLY A 248 5.80 34.06 -17.93
C GLY A 248 5.87 35.56 -17.76
N THR A 249 6.94 36.06 -17.15
CA THR A 249 7.18 37.49 -16.92
C THR A 249 7.25 38.29 -18.23
N LEU A 250 7.93 37.76 -19.26
CA LEU A 250 8.02 38.40 -20.58
C LEU A 250 6.64 38.55 -21.25
N ILE A 251 5.85 37.47 -21.27
CA ILE A 251 4.55 37.45 -21.94
C ILE A 251 3.53 38.28 -21.17
N ILE A 252 3.50 38.18 -19.85
CA ILE A 252 2.64 38.99 -18.99
C ILE A 252 3.06 40.46 -19.06
N GLY A 253 4.36 40.72 -19.03
CA GLY A 253 4.91 42.07 -19.23
C GLY A 253 4.51 42.66 -20.56
N ALA A 254 4.59 41.92 -21.66
CA ALA A 254 4.09 42.33 -22.97
C ALA A 254 2.59 42.67 -22.95
N THR A 255 1.79 41.87 -22.25
CA THR A 255 0.36 42.16 -22.06
C THR A 255 0.13 43.48 -21.33
N TYR A 256 0.90 43.76 -20.27
CA TYR A 256 0.82 45.04 -19.55
C TYR A 256 1.28 46.21 -20.42
N VAL A 257 2.40 46.08 -21.15
CA VAL A 257 2.89 47.13 -22.04
C VAL A 257 1.86 47.46 -23.12
N ILE A 258 1.30 46.44 -23.79
CA ILE A 258 0.24 46.62 -24.80
C ILE A 258 -0.98 47.31 -24.17
N THR A 259 -1.37 46.89 -22.97
CA THR A 259 -2.50 47.47 -22.26
C THR A 259 -2.28 48.93 -21.92
N ILE A 260 -1.09 49.31 -21.45
CA ILE A 260 -0.77 50.68 -21.09
C ILE A 260 -0.70 51.56 -22.35
N ILE A 261 -0.05 51.09 -23.42
CA ILE A 261 0.07 51.87 -24.67
C ILE A 261 -1.30 52.06 -25.33
N TYR A 262 -2.01 50.95 -25.61
CA TYR A 262 -3.28 51.05 -26.34
C TYR A 262 -4.40 51.60 -25.44
N GLY A 263 -4.45 51.21 -24.17
CA GLY A 263 -5.39 51.74 -23.19
C GLY A 263 -5.14 53.24 -22.92
N GLY A 264 -3.87 53.68 -22.85
CA GLY A 264 -3.51 55.08 -22.75
C GLY A 264 -3.98 55.93 -23.95
N LEU A 265 -3.86 55.36 -25.18
CA LEU A 265 -4.42 56.01 -26.38
C LEU A 265 -5.96 56.14 -26.31
N LEU A 266 -6.65 55.10 -25.79
CA LEU A 266 -8.11 55.16 -25.60
C LEU A 266 -8.51 56.18 -24.53
N VAL A 267 -7.73 56.34 -23.47
CA VAL A 267 -7.93 57.36 -22.43
C VAL A 267 -7.70 58.77 -23.02
N SER A 268 -6.62 58.94 -23.75
CA SER A 268 -6.34 60.28 -24.44
C SER A 268 -7.44 60.67 -25.42
N ASN A 269 -8.07 59.70 -26.08
CA ASN A 269 -9.21 59.92 -26.98
C ASN A 269 -10.57 60.00 -26.24
N HIS A 270 -10.58 60.06 -24.92
CA HIS A 270 -11.78 60.10 -24.07
C HIS A 270 -12.78 58.92 -24.30
N THR A 271 -12.35 57.81 -24.87
CA THR A 271 -13.15 56.59 -25.07
C THR A 271 -13.10 55.64 -23.89
N LEU A 272 -12.10 55.78 -23.03
CA LEU A 272 -11.91 55.02 -21.81
C LEU A 272 -11.58 55.97 -20.65
N SER A 273 -12.05 55.69 -19.42
CA SER A 273 -11.63 56.43 -18.24
C SER A 273 -10.31 55.91 -17.67
N VAL A 274 -9.60 56.73 -16.89
CA VAL A 274 -8.38 56.33 -16.17
C VAL A 274 -8.70 55.15 -15.24
N GLY A 275 -9.82 55.20 -14.53
CA GLY A 275 -10.25 54.15 -13.64
C GLY A 275 -10.61 52.83 -14.35
N GLN A 276 -11.18 52.92 -15.55
CA GLN A 276 -11.40 51.73 -16.37
C GLN A 276 -10.08 51.07 -16.78
N LEU A 277 -9.05 51.84 -17.13
CA LEU A 277 -7.71 51.32 -17.43
C LEU A 277 -7.09 50.65 -16.20
N VAL A 278 -7.19 51.26 -15.02
CA VAL A 278 -6.72 50.70 -13.74
C VAL A 278 -7.44 49.37 -13.42
N SER A 279 -8.78 49.34 -13.58
CA SER A 279 -9.56 48.11 -13.43
C SER A 279 -9.09 47.02 -14.39
N PHE A 280 -8.82 47.37 -15.65
CA PHE A 280 -8.37 46.42 -16.68
C PHE A 280 -7.01 45.82 -16.35
N ILE A 281 -6.05 46.61 -15.88
CA ILE A 281 -4.74 46.15 -15.42
C ILE A 281 -4.90 45.14 -14.26
N ALA A 282 -5.79 45.43 -13.31
CA ALA A 282 -6.08 44.54 -12.21
C ALA A 282 -6.78 43.23 -12.66
N TYR A 283 -7.64 43.27 -13.68
CA TYR A 283 -8.26 42.08 -14.28
C TYR A 283 -7.24 41.20 -15.01
N ILE A 284 -6.20 41.74 -15.65
CA ILE A 284 -5.13 40.96 -16.27
C ILE A 284 -4.49 40.05 -15.23
N SER A 285 -4.25 40.55 -14.01
CA SER A 285 -3.67 39.73 -12.92
C SER A 285 -4.52 38.51 -12.59
N ASN A 286 -5.85 38.60 -12.68
CA ASN A 286 -6.77 37.47 -12.47
C ASN A 286 -6.76 36.45 -13.62
N MET A 287 -6.29 36.83 -14.83
CA MET A 287 -6.19 35.95 -16.01
C MET A 287 -4.93 35.08 -16.00
N VAL A 288 -3.89 35.46 -15.26
CA VAL A 288 -2.58 34.78 -15.28
C VAL A 288 -2.70 33.36 -14.82
N TRP A 289 -3.28 33.13 -13.64
CA TRP A 289 -3.43 31.79 -13.05
C TRP A 289 -4.24 30.81 -13.95
N PRO A 290 -5.42 31.17 -14.46
CA PRO A 290 -6.18 30.28 -15.35
C PRO A 290 -5.38 29.79 -16.56
N MET A 291 -4.48 30.60 -17.12
CA MET A 291 -3.66 30.21 -18.26
C MET A 291 -2.60 29.15 -17.89
N PHE A 292 -1.93 29.30 -16.75
CA PHE A 292 -1.01 28.28 -16.25
C PHE A 292 -1.71 26.99 -15.81
N ALA A 293 -2.89 27.12 -15.22
CA ALA A 293 -3.66 26.04 -14.65
C ALA A 293 -4.09 24.98 -15.68
N ILE A 294 -4.28 25.36 -16.94
CA ILE A 294 -4.61 24.41 -18.02
C ILE A 294 -3.51 23.37 -18.21
N GLY A 295 -2.25 23.78 -18.22
CA GLY A 295 -1.11 22.86 -18.33
C GLY A 295 -0.99 21.93 -17.10
N TYR A 296 -1.20 22.49 -15.92
CA TYR A 296 -1.19 21.74 -14.67
C TYR A 296 -2.33 20.70 -14.60
N LEU A 297 -3.51 21.06 -15.09
CA LEU A 297 -4.66 20.17 -15.17
C LEU A 297 -4.38 18.90 -15.97
N PHE A 298 -3.74 19.01 -17.14
CA PHE A 298 -3.40 17.85 -17.97
C PHE A 298 -2.54 16.85 -17.19
N ASN A 299 -1.54 17.34 -16.46
CA ASN A 299 -0.67 16.50 -15.64
C ASN A 299 -1.44 15.75 -14.56
N ILE A 300 -2.35 16.44 -13.84
CA ILE A 300 -3.20 15.80 -12.82
C ILE A 300 -4.06 14.70 -13.44
N LEU A 301 -4.70 15.00 -14.58
CA LEU A 301 -5.62 14.05 -15.22
C LEU A 301 -4.89 12.82 -15.77
N GLU A 302 -3.73 13.00 -16.38
CA GLU A 302 -2.92 11.91 -16.93
C GLU A 302 -2.39 11.01 -15.84
N ARG A 303 -1.77 11.57 -14.79
CA ARG A 303 -1.28 10.81 -13.62
C ARG A 303 -2.43 10.08 -12.92
N GLY A 304 -3.54 10.77 -12.68
CA GLY A 304 -4.71 10.18 -12.06
C GLY A 304 -5.33 9.05 -12.89
N SER A 305 -5.37 9.20 -14.23
CA SER A 305 -5.87 8.15 -15.12
C SER A 305 -4.98 6.91 -15.11
N ALA A 306 -3.67 7.08 -15.19
CA ALA A 306 -2.73 5.97 -15.12
C ALA A 306 -2.81 5.23 -13.77
N SER A 307 -2.90 5.99 -12.66
CA SER A 307 -3.05 5.42 -11.31
C SER A 307 -4.38 4.68 -11.14
N TYR A 308 -5.48 5.24 -11.65
CA TYR A 308 -6.78 4.57 -11.62
C TYR A 308 -6.75 3.24 -12.38
N ASP A 309 -6.13 3.20 -13.57
CA ASP A 309 -6.04 1.98 -14.37
C ASP A 309 -5.19 0.89 -13.70
N ARG A 310 -4.15 1.27 -12.94
CA ARG A 310 -3.38 0.30 -12.14
C ARG A 310 -4.20 -0.27 -10.98
N VAL A 311 -4.85 0.59 -10.20
CA VAL A 311 -5.69 0.16 -9.08
C VAL A 311 -6.88 -0.66 -9.57
N GLU A 312 -7.52 -0.27 -10.67
CA GLU A 312 -8.64 -0.98 -11.26
C GLU A 312 -8.24 -2.38 -11.74
N ARG A 313 -7.08 -2.53 -12.37
CA ARG A 313 -6.56 -3.85 -12.76
C ARG A 313 -6.41 -4.77 -11.56
N LEU A 314 -5.88 -4.30 -10.43
CA LEU A 314 -5.79 -5.09 -9.21
C LEU A 314 -7.17 -5.49 -8.70
N LEU A 315 -8.14 -4.56 -8.70
CA LEU A 315 -9.51 -4.83 -8.24
C LEU A 315 -10.29 -5.79 -9.15
N TYR A 316 -9.88 -5.96 -10.40
CA TYR A 316 -10.48 -6.94 -11.33
C TYR A 316 -9.89 -8.35 -11.21
N GLU A 317 -8.71 -8.50 -10.60
CA GLU A 317 -8.17 -9.83 -10.33
C GLU A 317 -9.10 -10.56 -9.36
N LYS A 318 -9.38 -11.82 -9.66
CA LYS A 318 -10.23 -12.65 -8.82
C LYS A 318 -9.38 -13.66 -8.06
N PRO A 319 -9.71 -13.98 -6.80
CA PRO A 319 -9.07 -15.05 -6.09
C PRO A 319 -9.32 -16.37 -6.85
N GLN A 320 -8.31 -17.23 -6.91
CA GLN A 320 -8.42 -18.55 -7.53
C GLN A 320 -9.15 -19.54 -6.60
N ILE A 321 -9.11 -19.27 -5.28
CA ILE A 321 -9.77 -20.06 -4.27
C ILE A 321 -11.05 -19.36 -3.86
N THR A 322 -12.18 -20.00 -4.12
CA THR A 322 -13.51 -19.48 -3.83
C THR A 322 -14.38 -20.53 -3.16
N ASP A 323 -15.41 -20.08 -2.50
CA ASP A 323 -16.44 -20.96 -1.91
C ASP A 323 -17.67 -21.12 -2.80
N GLU A 324 -17.55 -20.83 -4.12
CA GLU A 324 -18.69 -20.95 -5.07
C GLU A 324 -19.26 -22.38 -5.14
N ASN A 325 -18.38 -23.39 -5.02
CA ASN A 325 -18.76 -24.81 -5.03
C ASN A 325 -18.84 -25.42 -3.64
N ALA A 326 -18.65 -24.63 -2.57
CA ALA A 326 -18.69 -25.13 -1.21
C ALA A 326 -20.13 -25.38 -0.73
N ASP A 327 -20.33 -26.48 -0.03
CA ASP A 327 -21.60 -26.79 0.61
C ASP A 327 -21.76 -25.96 1.89
N GLN A 328 -22.52 -24.89 1.79
CA GLN A 328 -22.79 -23.96 2.89
C GLN A 328 -23.64 -24.57 4.04
N SER A 329 -24.18 -25.79 3.86
CA SER A 329 -24.94 -26.48 4.88
C SER A 329 -24.06 -27.26 5.87
N LEU A 330 -22.79 -27.47 5.53
CA LEU A 330 -21.84 -28.22 6.38
C LEU A 330 -21.56 -27.48 7.69
N THR A 331 -21.57 -28.25 8.77
CA THR A 331 -21.24 -27.79 10.12
C THR A 331 -19.95 -28.41 10.62
N VAL A 332 -19.45 -27.96 11.78
CA VAL A 332 -18.24 -28.52 12.41
C VAL A 332 -18.36 -30.02 12.64
N THR A 333 -19.55 -30.52 13.00
CA THR A 333 -19.78 -31.93 13.27
C THR A 333 -19.68 -32.80 12.02
N ASP A 334 -20.06 -32.28 10.86
CA ASP A 334 -20.04 -33.02 9.58
C ASP A 334 -18.64 -33.29 9.07
N ILE A 335 -17.70 -32.40 9.42
CA ILE A 335 -16.29 -32.50 8.99
C ILE A 335 -15.37 -33.12 10.07
N GLN A 336 -15.93 -33.60 11.17
CA GLN A 336 -15.18 -34.40 12.14
C GLN A 336 -14.89 -35.81 11.59
N GLY A 337 -13.70 -36.35 11.86
CA GLY A 337 -13.32 -37.69 11.41
C GLY A 337 -11.92 -37.75 10.82
N ASP A 338 -11.69 -38.73 9.96
CA ASP A 338 -10.38 -38.96 9.35
C ASP A 338 -9.99 -37.85 8.39
N LEU A 339 -8.71 -37.49 8.40
CA LEU A 339 -8.08 -36.71 7.35
C LEU A 339 -7.40 -37.66 6.36
N LYS A 340 -7.86 -37.66 5.09
CA LYS A 340 -7.31 -38.55 4.06
C LYS A 340 -6.70 -37.72 2.93
N TYR A 341 -5.52 -38.14 2.51
CA TYR A 341 -4.81 -37.63 1.35
C TYR A 341 -4.75 -38.66 0.26
N GLU A 342 -5.17 -38.32 -0.94
CA GLU A 342 -5.13 -39.16 -2.14
C GLU A 342 -4.71 -38.28 -3.34
N ILE A 343 -3.50 -37.71 -3.28
CA ILE A 343 -2.97 -36.81 -4.31
C ILE A 343 -2.17 -37.64 -5.31
N LYS A 344 -2.63 -37.61 -6.57
CA LYS A 344 -1.92 -38.24 -7.68
C LYS A 344 -0.82 -37.33 -8.22
N PHE A 345 -1.10 -36.02 -8.33
CA PHE A 345 -0.18 -35.05 -8.93
C PHE A 345 -0.50 -33.63 -8.43
N PHE A 346 0.54 -32.88 -8.11
CA PHE A 346 0.49 -31.44 -7.89
C PHE A 346 1.74 -30.76 -8.42
N ALA A 347 1.56 -29.60 -9.08
CA ALA A 347 2.60 -28.67 -9.48
C ALA A 347 2.12 -27.24 -9.16
N TYR A 348 3.03 -26.32 -8.84
CA TYR A 348 2.67 -24.93 -8.62
C TYR A 348 2.17 -24.26 -9.90
N PRO A 349 1.23 -23.29 -9.81
CA PRO A 349 0.64 -22.63 -10.98
C PRO A 349 1.64 -22.00 -11.95
N ASP A 350 2.78 -21.54 -11.43
CA ASP A 350 3.84 -20.88 -12.21
C ASP A 350 4.79 -21.88 -12.90
N GLU A 351 4.85 -23.15 -12.41
CA GLU A 351 5.73 -24.22 -12.91
C GLU A 351 4.94 -25.51 -13.15
N LYS A 352 3.90 -25.46 -13.98
CA LYS A 352 2.92 -26.55 -14.19
C LYS A 352 3.51 -27.87 -14.66
N GLU A 353 4.66 -27.84 -15.29
CA GLU A 353 5.33 -29.06 -15.83
C GLU A 353 6.21 -29.75 -14.81
N ILE A 354 6.56 -29.09 -13.70
CA ILE A 354 7.45 -29.65 -12.67
C ILE A 354 6.61 -30.24 -11.54
N PRO A 355 6.54 -31.58 -11.43
CA PRO A 355 5.78 -32.22 -10.37
C PRO A 355 6.43 -31.98 -9.01
N VAL A 356 5.66 -31.40 -8.09
CA VAL A 356 6.10 -31.15 -6.71
C VAL A 356 5.62 -32.27 -5.76
N LEU A 357 4.41 -32.80 -5.99
CA LEU A 357 3.91 -33.97 -5.28
C LEU A 357 3.38 -35.01 -6.26
N GLN A 358 3.72 -36.29 -6.00
CA GLN A 358 3.28 -37.41 -6.82
C GLN A 358 2.93 -38.60 -5.92
N ASN A 359 1.71 -39.15 -6.10
CA ASN A 359 1.22 -40.34 -5.41
C ASN A 359 1.38 -40.25 -3.88
N ILE A 360 0.89 -39.16 -3.31
CA ILE A 360 0.82 -38.98 -1.85
C ILE A 360 -0.49 -39.59 -1.34
N ASP A 361 -0.38 -40.66 -0.57
CA ASP A 361 -1.52 -41.34 0.00
C ASP A 361 -1.27 -41.68 1.48
N PHE A 362 -2.14 -41.16 2.35
CA PHE A 362 -2.15 -41.49 3.79
C PHE A 362 -3.47 -41.12 4.45
N THR A 363 -3.71 -41.69 5.61
CA THR A 363 -4.85 -41.37 6.46
C THR A 363 -4.37 -41.04 7.86
N LEU A 364 -4.86 -39.95 8.44
CA LEU A 364 -4.64 -39.53 9.82
C LEU A 364 -5.96 -39.54 10.58
N LYS A 365 -6.06 -40.42 11.59
CA LYS A 365 -7.25 -40.55 12.44
C LYS A 365 -7.22 -39.54 13.60
N PRO A 366 -8.38 -39.20 14.20
CA PRO A 366 -8.41 -38.50 15.47
C PRO A 366 -7.50 -39.16 16.52
N GLY A 367 -6.79 -38.37 17.30
CA GLY A 367 -5.83 -38.85 18.31
C GLY A 367 -4.47 -39.25 17.77
N GLN A 368 -4.24 -39.22 16.46
CA GLN A 368 -2.95 -39.57 15.87
C GLN A 368 -2.07 -38.38 15.57
N THR A 369 -0.76 -38.59 15.68
CA THR A 369 0.29 -37.68 15.26
C THR A 369 0.96 -38.19 13.99
N LEU A 370 1.02 -37.33 12.95
CA LEU A 370 1.74 -37.57 11.70
C LEU A 370 3.06 -36.76 11.70
N GLY A 371 4.17 -37.47 11.50
CA GLY A 371 5.48 -36.85 11.23
C GLY A 371 5.78 -36.82 9.75
N LEU A 372 6.12 -35.63 9.21
CA LEU A 372 6.61 -35.43 7.85
C LEU A 372 8.10 -35.12 7.90
N VAL A 373 8.94 -35.96 7.34
CA VAL A 373 10.39 -35.77 7.31
C VAL A 373 10.96 -35.89 5.89
N GLY A 374 12.13 -35.33 5.65
CA GLY A 374 12.80 -35.38 4.36
C GLY A 374 13.71 -34.16 4.14
N LYS A 375 14.48 -34.18 3.06
CA LYS A 375 15.36 -33.06 2.70
C LYS A 375 14.57 -31.77 2.43
N VAL A 376 15.25 -30.64 2.45
CA VAL A 376 14.67 -29.35 1.98
C VAL A 376 14.22 -29.54 0.52
N GLY A 377 13.04 -29.01 0.19
CA GLY A 377 12.43 -29.16 -1.15
C GLY A 377 11.77 -30.53 -1.41
N SER A 378 11.61 -31.42 -0.42
CA SER A 378 10.95 -32.72 -0.62
C SER A 378 9.42 -32.68 -0.71
N GLY A 379 8.77 -31.52 -0.47
CA GLY A 379 7.32 -31.35 -0.55
C GLY A 379 6.56 -31.35 0.79
N LYS A 380 7.25 -31.28 1.96
CA LYS A 380 6.61 -31.26 3.29
C LYS A 380 5.64 -30.09 3.45
N THR A 381 6.13 -28.88 3.26
CA THR A 381 5.33 -27.65 3.36
C THR A 381 4.21 -27.64 2.31
N THR A 382 4.46 -28.17 1.11
CA THR A 382 3.43 -28.28 0.06
C THR A 382 2.23 -29.15 0.48
N ILE A 383 2.45 -30.25 1.20
CA ILE A 383 1.35 -31.04 1.78
C ILE A 383 0.52 -30.20 2.74
N ILE A 384 1.16 -29.37 3.57
CA ILE A 384 0.49 -28.45 4.51
C ILE A 384 -0.29 -27.38 3.76
N GLU A 385 0.31 -26.75 2.75
CA GLU A 385 -0.32 -25.72 1.93
C GLU A 385 -1.59 -26.20 1.23
N LEU A 386 -1.60 -27.45 0.75
CA LEU A 386 -2.79 -28.05 0.16
C LEU A 386 -3.88 -28.29 1.21
N LEU A 387 -3.54 -28.66 2.44
CA LEU A 387 -4.52 -28.82 3.52
C LEU A 387 -5.14 -27.48 3.93
N LEU A 388 -4.36 -26.41 3.92
CA LEU A 388 -4.81 -25.06 4.20
C LEU A 388 -5.61 -24.44 3.03
N ARG A 389 -5.79 -25.21 1.95
CA ARG A 389 -6.40 -24.72 0.70
C ARG A 389 -5.73 -23.44 0.17
N GLU A 390 -4.40 -23.35 0.25
CA GLU A 390 -3.66 -22.28 -0.43
C GLU A 390 -3.59 -22.51 -1.95
N PHE A 391 -3.82 -23.76 -2.39
CA PHE A 391 -3.92 -24.19 -3.80
C PHE A 391 -4.98 -25.29 -3.94
N ASP A 392 -5.88 -25.15 -4.91
CA ASP A 392 -6.94 -26.13 -5.23
C ASP A 392 -6.67 -26.90 -6.55
N GLN A 393 -5.61 -26.55 -7.29
CA GLN A 393 -5.30 -27.11 -8.61
C GLN A 393 -4.44 -28.38 -8.49
N TYR A 394 -4.95 -29.42 -7.81
CA TYR A 394 -4.29 -30.72 -7.72
C TYR A 394 -5.18 -31.84 -8.29
N GLN A 395 -4.54 -32.92 -8.78
CA GLN A 395 -5.22 -34.15 -9.18
C GLN A 395 -5.32 -35.09 -8.00
N GLY A 396 -6.53 -35.52 -7.68
CA GLY A 396 -6.80 -36.36 -6.53
C GLY A 396 -7.78 -35.70 -5.58
N ARG A 397 -7.75 -36.13 -4.32
CA ARG A 397 -8.69 -35.68 -3.29
C ARG A 397 -7.98 -35.57 -1.93
N ILE A 398 -8.28 -34.50 -1.23
CA ILE A 398 -8.02 -34.38 0.20
C ILE A 398 -9.38 -34.31 0.89
N SER A 399 -9.64 -35.14 1.88
CA SER A 399 -10.93 -35.15 2.55
C SER A 399 -10.79 -35.10 4.08
N LEU A 400 -11.72 -34.40 4.71
CA LEU A 400 -11.87 -34.26 6.14
C LEU A 400 -13.30 -34.70 6.52
N GLY A 401 -13.43 -35.71 7.42
CA GLY A 401 -14.72 -36.29 7.77
C GLY A 401 -15.48 -36.89 6.57
N GLY A 402 -14.76 -37.30 5.51
CA GLY A 402 -15.34 -37.83 4.27
C GLY A 402 -15.70 -36.78 3.22
N HIS A 403 -15.66 -35.47 3.54
CA HIS A 403 -15.93 -34.38 2.61
C HIS A 403 -14.64 -33.90 1.97
N ASP A 404 -14.66 -33.65 0.64
CA ASP A 404 -13.52 -33.02 -0.06
C ASP A 404 -13.33 -31.61 0.47
N ILE A 405 -12.09 -31.24 0.83
CA ILE A 405 -11.81 -29.91 1.43
C ILE A 405 -12.17 -28.77 0.49
N ARG A 406 -12.20 -28.99 -0.84
CA ARG A 406 -12.63 -27.98 -1.83
C ARG A 406 -14.13 -27.67 -1.75
N ASN A 407 -14.92 -28.61 -1.20
CA ASN A 407 -16.36 -28.45 -1.01
C ASN A 407 -16.73 -27.96 0.39
N ILE A 408 -15.77 -27.85 1.31
CA ILE A 408 -15.98 -27.29 2.64
C ILE A 408 -15.78 -25.76 2.55
N PRO A 409 -16.68 -24.93 3.11
CA PRO A 409 -16.46 -23.49 3.20
C PRO A 409 -15.11 -23.19 3.84
N LEU A 410 -14.30 -22.33 3.22
CA LEU A 410 -12.91 -22.06 3.64
C LEU A 410 -12.85 -21.61 5.11
N LYS A 411 -13.79 -20.75 5.52
CA LYS A 411 -13.89 -20.28 6.91
C LYS A 411 -14.12 -21.45 7.88
N LEU A 412 -14.97 -22.41 7.52
CA LEU A 412 -15.24 -23.59 8.33
C LEU A 412 -14.00 -24.50 8.39
N LEU A 413 -13.36 -24.80 7.27
CA LEU A 413 -12.14 -25.60 7.23
C LEU A 413 -11.03 -24.97 8.09
N LEU A 414 -10.76 -23.69 7.93
CA LEU A 414 -9.70 -22.99 8.67
C LEU A 414 -10.03 -22.77 10.15
N SER A 415 -11.33 -22.81 10.56
CA SER A 415 -11.67 -22.80 11.98
C SER A 415 -11.20 -24.07 12.71
N GLU A 416 -11.16 -25.20 12.02
CA GLU A 416 -10.76 -26.50 12.57
C GLU A 416 -9.24 -26.73 12.56
N ILE A 417 -8.46 -25.79 12.01
CA ILE A 417 -7.00 -25.93 11.87
C ILE A 417 -6.29 -24.82 12.65
N SER A 418 -5.34 -25.21 13.51
CA SER A 418 -4.30 -24.31 14.04
C SER A 418 -3.00 -24.56 13.30
N TYR A 419 -2.34 -23.51 12.86
CA TYR A 419 -1.13 -23.60 12.05
C TYR A 419 0.01 -22.73 12.60
N VAL A 420 1.17 -23.32 12.78
CA VAL A 420 2.42 -22.65 13.11
C VAL A 420 3.33 -22.73 11.89
N PRO A 421 3.51 -21.64 11.14
CA PRO A 421 4.35 -21.64 9.95
C PRO A 421 5.85 -21.68 10.28
N GLN A 422 6.67 -22.09 9.32
CA GLN A 422 8.12 -22.07 9.43
C GLN A 422 8.65 -20.64 9.69
N ASN A 423 8.11 -19.65 9.00
CA ASN A 423 8.43 -18.23 9.21
C ASN A 423 7.41 -17.60 10.16
N ASN A 424 7.80 -17.42 11.42
CA ASN A 424 6.93 -16.91 12.46
C ASN A 424 6.70 -15.40 12.32
N PHE A 425 5.49 -14.99 11.98
CA PHE A 425 5.09 -13.59 11.94
C PHE A 425 4.43 -13.16 13.25
N LEU A 426 4.91 -12.05 13.81
CA LEU A 426 4.34 -11.44 15.01
C LEU A 426 3.89 -10.01 14.70
N PHE A 427 2.72 -9.67 15.23
CA PHE A 427 2.16 -8.32 15.10
C PHE A 427 2.82 -7.36 16.08
N SER A 428 2.97 -6.10 15.69
CA SER A 428 3.49 -5.01 16.54
C SER A 428 2.47 -4.63 17.63
N THR A 429 2.24 -5.53 18.55
CA THR A 429 1.33 -5.36 19.68
C THR A 429 1.89 -6.08 20.91
N SER A 430 1.16 -6.17 22.04
CA SER A 430 1.62 -6.87 23.23
C SER A 430 1.71 -8.40 23.01
N ILE A 431 2.49 -9.08 23.85
CA ILE A 431 2.61 -10.55 23.85
C ILE A 431 1.24 -11.18 24.06
N GLU A 432 0.45 -10.71 25.04
CA GLU A 432 -0.91 -11.21 25.30
C GLU A 432 -1.81 -11.13 24.06
N LYS A 433 -1.78 -10.00 23.32
CA LYS A 433 -2.57 -9.83 22.09
C LYS A 433 -2.05 -10.68 20.94
N ASN A 434 -0.76 -10.96 20.89
CA ASN A 434 -0.20 -11.92 19.92
C ASN A 434 -0.65 -13.34 20.20
N ILE A 435 -0.76 -13.76 21.47
CA ILE A 435 -1.29 -15.08 21.86
C ILE A 435 -2.80 -15.13 21.59
N ALA A 436 -3.55 -14.12 22.06
CA ALA A 436 -5.00 -14.01 21.92
C ALA A 436 -5.48 -13.61 20.50
N PHE A 437 -4.65 -13.76 19.48
CA PHE A 437 -4.90 -13.27 18.12
C PHE A 437 -6.22 -13.77 17.51
N SER A 438 -6.64 -14.98 17.83
CA SER A 438 -7.87 -15.59 17.30
C SER A 438 -9.15 -15.18 18.02
N ASP A 439 -9.04 -14.67 19.25
CA ASP A 439 -10.16 -14.21 20.07
C ASP A 439 -9.69 -13.13 21.06
N GLU A 440 -10.12 -11.88 20.83
CA GLU A 440 -9.73 -10.74 21.67
C GLU A 440 -10.33 -10.77 23.08
N ASN A 441 -11.34 -11.61 23.34
CA ASN A 441 -12.07 -11.68 24.62
C ASN A 441 -11.63 -12.89 25.48
N VAL A 442 -10.51 -13.50 25.15
CA VAL A 442 -9.99 -14.66 25.89
C VAL A 442 -9.61 -14.25 27.32
N GLU A 443 -10.00 -15.10 28.27
CA GLU A 443 -9.61 -14.97 29.67
C GLU A 443 -8.09 -15.08 29.84
N LYS A 444 -7.55 -14.29 30.76
CA LYS A 444 -6.11 -14.21 31.00
C LYS A 444 -5.50 -15.56 31.38
N ASP A 445 -6.22 -16.36 32.15
CA ASP A 445 -5.75 -17.70 32.57
C ASP A 445 -5.52 -18.65 31.39
N LYS A 446 -6.34 -18.54 30.33
CA LYS A 446 -6.14 -19.31 29.09
C LYS A 446 -4.91 -18.86 28.32
N ILE A 447 -4.64 -17.55 28.30
CA ILE A 447 -3.43 -17.00 27.67
C ILE A 447 -2.18 -17.50 28.42
N GLU A 448 -2.20 -17.45 29.76
CA GLU A 448 -1.10 -17.96 30.59
C GLU A 448 -0.91 -19.46 30.43
N SER A 449 -2.00 -20.24 30.42
CA SER A 449 -1.95 -21.68 30.15
C SER A 449 -1.34 -22.00 28.77
N ALA A 450 -1.72 -21.28 27.72
CA ALA A 450 -1.13 -21.48 26.39
C ALA A 450 0.38 -21.14 26.37
N ALA A 451 0.79 -20.09 27.09
CA ALA A 451 2.20 -19.74 27.25
C ALA A 451 2.99 -20.79 28.04
N GLN A 452 2.39 -21.38 29.09
CA GLN A 452 2.98 -22.49 29.85
C GLN A 452 3.18 -23.73 28.95
N LYS A 453 2.15 -24.10 28.18
CA LYS A 453 2.20 -25.25 27.26
C LYS A 453 3.24 -25.11 26.14
N SER A 454 3.60 -23.87 25.80
CA SER A 454 4.65 -23.56 24.83
C SER A 454 6.01 -23.27 25.48
N ASP A 455 6.16 -23.48 26.78
CA ASP A 455 7.38 -23.22 27.56
C ASP A 455 7.89 -21.76 27.44
N LEU A 456 6.95 -20.80 27.36
CA LEU A 456 7.26 -19.36 27.19
C LEU A 456 6.89 -18.53 28.42
N HIS A 457 6.08 -19.05 29.34
CA HIS A 457 5.54 -18.31 30.49
C HIS A 457 6.62 -17.67 31.35
N ASP A 458 7.64 -18.43 31.73
CA ASP A 458 8.72 -17.96 32.62
C ASP A 458 9.56 -16.87 31.95
N ASP A 459 9.82 -16.98 30.65
CA ASP A 459 10.50 -15.94 29.88
C ASP A 459 9.68 -14.64 29.89
N ILE A 460 8.36 -14.75 29.71
CA ILE A 460 7.47 -13.58 29.72
C ILE A 460 7.50 -12.86 31.07
N LEU A 461 7.48 -13.63 32.18
CA LEU A 461 7.54 -13.05 33.53
C LEU A 461 8.84 -12.30 33.83
N GLN A 462 9.94 -12.70 33.18
CA GLN A 462 11.23 -12.00 33.30
C GLN A 462 11.30 -10.71 32.49
N MET A 463 10.36 -10.47 31.56
CA MET A 463 10.32 -9.25 30.78
C MET A 463 9.77 -8.06 31.61
N PRO A 464 10.27 -6.82 31.41
CA PRO A 464 9.91 -5.65 32.23
C PRO A 464 8.41 -5.37 32.35
N ALA A 465 7.61 -5.67 31.31
CA ALA A 465 6.16 -5.47 31.30
C ALA A 465 5.37 -6.80 31.25
N GLY A 466 6.04 -7.97 31.43
CA GLY A 466 5.41 -9.27 31.36
C GLY A 466 4.60 -9.45 30.07
N TYR A 467 3.38 -9.95 30.17
CA TYR A 467 2.46 -10.15 29.04
C TYR A 467 2.11 -8.86 28.26
N LYS A 468 2.25 -7.69 28.88
CA LYS A 468 2.04 -6.38 28.22
C LYS A 468 3.26 -5.89 27.46
N THR A 469 4.36 -6.64 27.46
CA THR A 469 5.55 -6.29 26.69
C THR A 469 5.20 -6.16 25.22
N LEU A 470 5.55 -5.01 24.60
CA LEU A 470 5.31 -4.75 23.20
C LEU A 470 6.32 -5.52 22.35
N VAL A 471 5.81 -6.27 21.42
CA VAL A 471 6.60 -6.94 20.39
C VAL A 471 6.88 -5.93 19.30
N GLY A 472 8.16 -5.65 19.02
CA GLY A 472 8.56 -4.76 17.94
C GLY A 472 8.16 -5.29 16.57
N GLU A 473 8.38 -4.49 15.52
CA GLU A 473 8.07 -4.88 14.16
C GLU A 473 8.73 -6.23 13.82
N ASN A 474 7.91 -7.18 13.34
CA ASN A 474 8.31 -8.58 13.09
C ASN A 474 8.98 -9.29 14.29
N GLY A 475 8.69 -8.86 15.52
CA GLY A 475 9.25 -9.46 16.72
C GLY A 475 10.73 -9.17 17.00
N VAL A 476 11.25 -8.04 16.52
CA VAL A 476 12.69 -7.67 16.66
C VAL A 476 13.20 -7.75 18.11
N SER A 477 12.32 -7.52 19.10
CA SER A 477 12.66 -7.58 20.53
C SER A 477 12.77 -9.00 21.12
N LEU A 478 12.39 -10.05 20.37
CA LEU A 478 12.38 -11.44 20.83
C LEU A 478 13.46 -12.27 20.13
N SER A 479 14.00 -13.24 20.84
CA SER A 479 14.88 -14.26 20.24
C SER A 479 14.13 -15.16 19.24
N GLY A 480 14.84 -15.86 18.35
CA GLY A 480 14.23 -16.79 17.40
C GLY A 480 13.38 -17.87 18.09
N GLY A 481 13.88 -18.48 19.17
CA GLY A 481 13.14 -19.47 19.95
C GLY A 481 11.91 -18.88 20.66
N GLN A 482 12.00 -17.66 21.20
CA GLN A 482 10.85 -16.97 21.80
C GLN A 482 9.76 -16.67 20.76
N LYS A 483 10.12 -16.28 19.54
CA LYS A 483 9.17 -16.08 18.43
C LYS A 483 8.44 -17.38 18.08
N GLN A 484 9.17 -18.49 17.99
CA GLN A 484 8.58 -19.79 17.71
C GLN A 484 7.61 -20.22 18.82
N ARG A 485 8.05 -20.14 20.09
CA ARG A 485 7.20 -20.48 21.24
C ARG A 485 5.96 -19.60 21.35
N LEU A 486 6.08 -18.31 21.03
CA LEU A 486 4.92 -17.41 20.98
C LEU A 486 3.92 -17.79 19.88
N SER A 487 4.42 -18.22 18.72
CA SER A 487 3.56 -18.70 17.62
C SER A 487 2.90 -20.05 17.98
N ILE A 488 3.59 -20.91 18.71
CA ILE A 488 3.03 -22.17 19.25
C ILE A 488 1.95 -21.84 20.29
N ALA A 489 2.19 -20.92 21.25
CA ALA A 489 1.19 -20.48 22.23
C ALA A 489 -0.09 -19.99 21.54
N ARG A 490 0.04 -19.15 20.49
CA ARG A 490 -1.08 -18.67 19.65
C ARG A 490 -1.88 -19.82 19.06
N ALA A 491 -1.21 -20.82 18.53
CA ALA A 491 -1.86 -21.96 17.90
C ALA A 491 -2.54 -22.88 18.93
N LEU A 492 -1.94 -23.05 20.11
CA LEU A 492 -2.50 -23.85 21.20
C LEU A 492 -3.73 -23.21 21.84
N LEU A 493 -3.75 -21.89 21.96
CA LEU A 493 -4.90 -21.15 22.50
C LEU A 493 -6.19 -21.40 21.70
N LYS A 494 -6.08 -21.59 20.39
CA LYS A 494 -7.22 -21.83 19.51
C LYS A 494 -7.89 -23.19 19.75
N GLU A 495 -7.19 -24.15 20.35
CA GLU A 495 -7.66 -25.51 20.70
C GLU A 495 -8.27 -26.32 19.53
N SER A 496 -7.87 -26.05 18.29
CA SER A 496 -8.44 -26.67 17.09
C SER A 496 -8.23 -28.19 17.06
N PRO A 497 -9.15 -28.96 16.42
CA PRO A 497 -9.03 -30.39 16.23
C PRO A 497 -7.78 -30.83 15.45
N ILE A 498 -7.29 -29.98 14.57
CA ILE A 498 -6.07 -30.23 13.77
C ILE A 498 -5.03 -29.17 14.13
N LEU A 499 -3.84 -29.60 14.56
CA LEU A 499 -2.68 -28.75 14.77
C LEU A 499 -1.61 -29.09 13.74
N ILE A 500 -1.07 -28.09 13.10
CA ILE A 500 0.02 -28.21 12.13
C ILE A 500 1.22 -27.40 12.63
N LEU A 501 2.36 -28.07 12.74
CA LEU A 501 3.65 -27.47 13.07
C LEU A 501 4.58 -27.65 11.88
N ASP A 502 4.91 -26.57 11.18
CA ASP A 502 5.82 -26.59 10.03
C ASP A 502 7.19 -26.05 10.45
N ASP A 503 8.11 -26.96 10.74
CA ASP A 503 9.48 -26.69 11.25
C ASP A 503 9.50 -25.73 12.46
N ALA A 504 8.43 -25.78 13.26
CA ALA A 504 8.13 -24.79 14.29
C ALA A 504 8.99 -24.93 15.56
N LEU A 505 9.84 -25.96 15.65
CA LEU A 505 10.71 -26.26 16.80
C LEU A 505 12.21 -26.11 16.45
N SER A 506 12.53 -25.68 15.25
CA SER A 506 13.93 -25.66 14.74
C SER A 506 14.87 -24.68 15.47
N ALA A 507 14.35 -23.59 16.01
CA ALA A 507 15.12 -22.59 16.76
C ALA A 507 15.00 -22.73 18.29
N VAL A 508 14.37 -23.81 18.76
CA VAL A 508 14.20 -24.13 20.19
C VAL A 508 15.32 -25.12 20.60
N ASP A 509 15.80 -24.99 21.84
CA ASP A 509 16.75 -25.95 22.40
C ASP A 509 16.07 -27.31 22.69
N ALA A 510 16.90 -28.38 22.80
CA ALA A 510 16.39 -29.74 22.90
C ALA A 510 15.54 -30.01 24.18
N LYS A 511 15.84 -29.35 25.29
CA LYS A 511 15.08 -29.50 26.54
C LYS A 511 13.69 -28.89 26.41
N THR A 512 13.61 -27.67 25.89
CA THR A 512 12.37 -26.96 25.62
C THR A 512 11.54 -27.68 24.52
N GLU A 513 12.19 -28.22 23.47
CA GLU A 513 11.53 -29.03 22.44
C GLU A 513 10.82 -30.22 23.06
N THR A 514 11.52 -30.99 23.94
CA THR A 514 10.95 -32.13 24.65
C THR A 514 9.75 -31.73 25.50
N SER A 515 9.86 -30.67 26.30
CA SER A 515 8.78 -30.15 27.14
C SER A 515 7.52 -29.81 26.33
N ILE A 516 7.68 -29.12 25.19
CA ILE A 516 6.57 -28.79 24.30
C ILE A 516 5.93 -30.04 23.71
N LEU A 517 6.73 -31.02 23.23
CA LEU A 517 6.21 -32.24 22.65
C LEU A 517 5.45 -33.10 23.68
N GLU A 518 5.92 -33.20 24.91
CA GLU A 518 5.21 -33.87 26.01
C GLU A 518 3.87 -33.18 26.33
N SER A 519 3.86 -31.86 26.42
CA SER A 519 2.65 -31.04 26.55
C SER A 519 1.65 -31.36 25.44
N LEU A 520 2.10 -31.35 24.19
CA LEU A 520 1.27 -31.64 23.01
C LEU A 520 0.70 -33.06 23.09
N LYS A 521 1.51 -34.05 23.43
CA LYS A 521 1.08 -35.45 23.55
C LYS A 521 0.01 -35.64 24.61
N SER A 522 0.10 -34.96 25.75
CA SER A 522 -0.88 -35.02 26.82
C SER A 522 -2.22 -34.35 26.48
N GLU A 523 -2.18 -33.19 25.85
CA GLU A 523 -3.34 -32.35 25.58
C GLU A 523 -4.12 -32.73 24.31
N ARG A 524 -3.48 -33.48 23.39
CA ARG A 524 -4.05 -33.77 22.08
C ARG A 524 -4.39 -35.22 21.81
N LYS A 525 -4.66 -35.97 22.85
CA LYS A 525 -4.95 -37.44 22.76
C LYS A 525 -6.12 -37.79 21.83
N GLU A 526 -7.08 -36.89 21.66
CA GLU A 526 -8.23 -37.09 20.78
C GLU A 526 -8.19 -36.20 19.52
N LYS A 527 -7.12 -35.39 19.35
CA LYS A 527 -6.96 -34.42 18.28
C LYS A 527 -5.86 -34.85 17.31
N LYS A 528 -5.93 -34.41 16.08
CA LYS A 528 -4.91 -34.70 15.07
C LYS A 528 -3.75 -33.71 15.18
N THR A 529 -2.53 -34.19 15.06
CA THR A 529 -1.32 -33.36 15.02
C THR A 529 -0.49 -33.72 13.80
N LEU A 530 -0.04 -32.72 13.05
CA LEU A 530 0.84 -32.91 11.90
C LEU A 530 2.11 -32.10 12.17
N ILE A 531 3.26 -32.76 12.18
CA ILE A 531 4.56 -32.17 12.45
C ILE A 531 5.46 -32.37 11.24
N ALA A 532 5.77 -31.31 10.52
CA ALA A 532 6.83 -31.31 9.53
C ALA A 532 8.12 -30.84 10.20
N ALA A 533 9.16 -31.63 10.15
CA ALA A 533 10.40 -31.35 10.85
C ALA A 533 11.63 -31.76 10.06
N HIS A 534 12.73 -31.06 10.33
CA HIS A 534 14.07 -31.45 9.91
C HIS A 534 14.82 -32.27 10.99
N ARG A 535 14.46 -32.08 12.26
CA ARG A 535 14.95 -32.89 13.37
C ARG A 535 14.06 -34.10 13.55
N LEU A 536 14.65 -35.30 13.54
CA LEU A 536 13.88 -36.54 13.71
C LEU A 536 13.37 -36.72 15.13
N THR A 537 14.02 -36.09 16.14
CA THR A 537 13.57 -36.03 17.54
C THR A 537 12.17 -35.47 17.67
N SER A 538 11.79 -34.47 16.85
CA SER A 538 10.46 -33.84 16.89
C SER A 538 9.31 -34.80 16.46
N VAL A 539 9.62 -35.89 15.76
CA VAL A 539 8.62 -36.81 15.20
C VAL A 539 8.79 -38.25 15.67
N MET A 540 9.78 -38.55 16.53
CA MET A 540 10.05 -39.95 16.94
C MET A 540 8.88 -40.63 17.63
N ASP A 541 8.03 -39.87 18.33
CA ASP A 541 6.84 -40.35 19.02
C ASP A 541 5.57 -40.31 18.13
N ALA A 542 5.67 -39.99 16.86
CA ALA A 542 4.52 -39.93 15.95
C ALA A 542 3.98 -41.35 15.66
N ASP A 543 2.65 -41.45 15.53
CA ASP A 543 1.96 -42.70 15.20
C ASP A 543 2.23 -43.18 13.78
N LEU A 544 2.49 -42.21 12.90
CA LEU A 544 2.86 -42.44 11.51
C LEU A 544 3.93 -41.43 11.11
N ILE A 545 5.05 -41.90 10.59
CA ILE A 545 6.09 -41.05 9.99
C ILE A 545 6.15 -41.34 8.49
N LEU A 546 6.13 -40.29 7.70
CA LEU A 546 6.29 -40.34 6.25
C LEU A 546 7.61 -39.66 5.86
N VAL A 547 8.46 -40.44 5.20
CA VAL A 547 9.71 -39.92 4.62
C VAL A 547 9.46 -39.47 3.20
N LEU A 548 9.67 -38.18 2.93
CA LEU A 548 9.45 -37.56 1.61
C LEU A 548 10.78 -37.41 0.89
N LYS A 549 10.82 -37.80 -0.38
CA LYS A 549 11.90 -37.57 -1.31
C LYS A 549 11.34 -37.21 -2.69
N GLU A 550 11.72 -36.06 -3.20
CA GLU A 550 11.32 -35.58 -4.55
C GLU A 550 9.79 -35.68 -4.77
N GLY A 551 9.01 -35.25 -3.77
CA GLY A 551 7.55 -35.22 -3.84
C GLY A 551 6.86 -36.57 -3.71
N ARG A 552 7.56 -37.64 -3.29
CA ARG A 552 6.99 -38.99 -3.10
C ARG A 552 7.26 -39.49 -1.69
N ILE A 553 6.37 -40.32 -1.19
CA ILE A 553 6.58 -41.06 0.04
C ILE A 553 7.48 -42.25 -0.27
N VAL A 554 8.68 -42.31 0.29
CA VAL A 554 9.66 -43.37 0.07
C VAL A 554 9.72 -44.36 1.22
N GLU A 555 9.44 -43.92 2.45
CA GLU A 555 9.36 -44.78 3.63
C GLU A 555 8.15 -44.37 4.49
N ARG A 556 7.50 -45.33 5.14
CA ARG A 556 6.41 -45.07 6.08
C ARG A 556 6.43 -46.07 7.22
N GLY A 557 6.10 -45.64 8.42
CA GLY A 557 6.03 -46.51 9.61
C GLY A 557 6.17 -45.72 10.90
N LYS A 558 6.30 -46.40 12.01
CA LYS A 558 6.70 -45.82 13.30
C LYS A 558 8.23 -45.70 13.36
N HIS A 559 8.74 -44.94 14.31
CA HIS A 559 10.18 -44.73 14.51
C HIS A 559 10.95 -46.09 14.56
N ALA A 560 10.51 -47.05 15.36
CA ALA A 560 11.17 -48.35 15.47
C ALA A 560 11.16 -49.13 14.15
N ASP A 561 10.05 -49.08 13.39
CA ASP A 561 9.91 -49.78 12.11
C ASP A 561 10.86 -49.17 11.06
N LEU A 562 10.96 -47.84 11.03
CA LEU A 562 11.83 -47.12 10.09
C LEU A 562 13.32 -47.31 10.41
N LEU A 563 13.69 -47.43 11.68
CA LEU A 563 15.06 -47.80 12.08
C LEU A 563 15.41 -49.22 11.61
N ALA A 564 14.49 -50.17 11.74
CA ALA A 564 14.68 -51.56 11.31
C ALA A 564 14.80 -51.69 9.78
N GLN A 565 14.16 -50.80 8.99
CA GLN A 565 14.24 -50.78 7.53
C GLN A 565 15.62 -50.38 7.01
N ASN A 566 16.49 -49.78 7.85
CA ASN A 566 17.82 -49.27 7.46
C ASN A 566 17.83 -48.35 6.21
N GLY A 567 16.75 -47.62 5.99
CA GLY A 567 16.58 -46.66 4.90
C GLY A 567 17.16 -45.29 5.22
N TRP A 568 16.68 -44.27 4.48
CA TRP A 568 17.08 -42.87 4.67
C TRP A 568 16.80 -42.37 6.09
N TYR A 569 15.67 -42.78 6.69
CA TYR A 569 15.33 -42.42 8.08
C TYR A 569 16.39 -42.90 9.08
N ALA A 570 16.77 -44.15 8.99
CA ALA A 570 17.76 -44.76 9.90
C ALA A 570 19.15 -44.15 9.71
N GLU A 571 19.55 -43.85 8.47
CA GLU A 571 20.83 -43.16 8.17
C GLU A 571 20.85 -41.77 8.79
N MET A 572 19.77 -41.00 8.59
CA MET A 572 19.66 -39.63 9.09
C MET A 572 19.60 -39.59 10.63
N TRP A 573 18.90 -40.56 11.26
CA TRP A 573 18.86 -40.68 12.70
C TRP A 573 20.26 -40.87 13.30
N ARG A 574 21.02 -41.83 12.77
CA ARG A 574 22.41 -42.06 13.24
C ARG A 574 23.27 -40.81 13.07
N LYS A 575 23.10 -40.09 11.98
CA LYS A 575 23.85 -38.86 11.73
C LYS A 575 23.49 -37.76 12.74
N GLN A 576 22.22 -37.58 13.04
CA GLN A 576 21.76 -36.58 14.02
C GLN A 576 22.17 -36.95 15.44
N GLU A 577 22.12 -38.24 15.80
CA GLU A 577 22.58 -38.73 17.08
C GLU A 577 24.10 -38.53 17.28
N LEU A 578 24.91 -38.76 16.26
CA LEU A 578 26.35 -38.49 16.30
C LEU A 578 26.62 -36.96 16.43
N GLN A 579 25.89 -36.13 15.74
CA GLN A 579 26.02 -34.68 15.85
C GLN A 579 25.67 -34.17 17.26
N ALA A 580 24.62 -34.72 17.88
CA ALA A 580 24.23 -34.39 19.25
C ALA A 580 25.34 -34.74 20.24
N LYS A 581 25.93 -35.95 20.12
CA LYS A 581 27.03 -36.42 20.99
C LYS A 581 28.30 -35.56 20.84
N VAL A 582 28.63 -35.13 19.64
CA VAL A 582 29.81 -34.23 19.40
C VAL A 582 29.53 -32.85 19.98
N GLY A 583 28.33 -32.30 19.83
CA GLY A 583 27.96 -30.99 20.39
C GLY A 583 27.94 -30.96 21.92
N GLU A 584 27.67 -32.10 22.60
CA GLU A 584 27.77 -32.24 24.06
C GLU A 584 29.24 -32.26 24.55
N VAL A 585 30.17 -32.79 23.75
CA VAL A 585 31.61 -32.83 24.10
C VAL A 585 32.28 -31.48 23.92
N ASP A 586 31.87 -30.68 22.91
CA ASP A 586 32.43 -29.34 22.67
C ASP A 586 31.82 -28.27 23.61
N GLY A 587 30.74 -28.56 24.33
CA GLY A 587 30.06 -27.66 25.28
C GLY A 587 30.48 -27.81 26.76
N GLN A 588 31.37 -28.76 27.06
CA GLN A 588 32.04 -28.88 28.38
C GLN A 588 33.45 -28.25 28.34
#